data_071ebf28687999f858931c127b0f268a
#
_entry.id   071ebf28687999f858931c127b0f268a
#
_cell.length_a   1.000
_cell.length_b   1.000
_cell.length_c   1.000
_cell.angle_alpha   90.00
_cell.angle_beta   90.00
_cell.angle_gamma   90.00
#
_symmetry.space_group_name_H-M   'P 1'
#
loop_
_entity.id
_entity.type
_entity.pdbx_description
1 polymer ?
#
loop_
_entity_poly.entity_id
_entity_poly.type
_entity_poly.pdbx_seq_one_letter_code
_entity_poly.pdbx_strand_id
1 'polypeptide(L)'
;MSARLPTLPHRLCAHLVNTSQSSLASTSLPYSNSSLAITSVLLRHGLISNLTLGTPTHPSPTEFHTLPEPSKRIWVGLKYRNGTPVLKKLNLVSKPSQRRIVSNKELGAILAGKRALNVAGAGLGEVFVVRVLDKDGRSVKGMDTFMEGWEAWRAGLGGEMVCRAG
;
A
#
# COMPACT_ATOMS: atom_id res chain seq x y z
N MET A 1 -23.19 18.70 -1.80
CA MET A 1 -22.20 18.01 -0.92
C MET A 1 -21.48 16.95 -1.74
N SER A 2 -20.24 17.20 -2.11
CA SER A 2 -19.43 16.20 -2.77
C SER A 2 -19.07 15.14 -1.75
N ALA A 3 -19.72 14.00 -1.79
CA ALA A 3 -19.33 12.84 -0.98
C ALA A 3 -17.90 12.50 -1.34
N ARG A 4 -16.97 12.72 -0.41
CA ARG A 4 -15.60 12.29 -0.55
C ARG A 4 -15.59 10.79 -0.73
N LEU A 5 -15.30 10.36 -1.95
CA LEU A 5 -14.91 8.98 -2.16
C LEU A 5 -13.62 8.77 -1.35
N PRO A 6 -13.63 7.87 -0.36
CA PRO A 6 -12.40 7.53 0.34
C PRO A 6 -11.36 7.15 -0.71
N THR A 7 -10.12 7.50 -0.47
CA THR A 7 -8.99 7.12 -1.33
C THR A 7 -8.85 5.60 -1.25
N LEU A 8 -9.54 4.93 -2.13
CA LEU A 8 -9.57 3.48 -2.19
C LEU A 8 -8.19 2.98 -2.65
N PRO A 9 -7.70 1.89 -2.08
CA PRO A 9 -6.39 1.34 -2.44
C PRO A 9 -6.19 1.10 -3.94
N HIS A 10 -7.26 0.83 -4.70
CA HIS A 10 -7.16 0.64 -6.15
C HIS A 10 -6.75 1.93 -6.89
N ARG A 11 -7.20 3.09 -6.44
CA ARG A 11 -6.80 4.38 -7.03
C ARG A 11 -5.33 4.68 -6.74
N LEU A 12 -4.89 4.40 -5.53
CA LEU A 12 -3.49 4.50 -5.14
C LEU A 12 -2.61 3.62 -6.05
N CYS A 13 -2.96 2.34 -6.17
CA CYS A 13 -2.21 1.39 -6.98
C CYS A 13 -2.13 1.82 -8.44
N ALA A 14 -3.26 2.17 -9.04
CA ALA A 14 -3.32 2.62 -10.43
C ALA A 14 -2.52 3.91 -10.65
N HIS A 15 -2.64 4.88 -9.75
CA HIS A 15 -1.93 6.14 -9.86
C HIS A 15 -0.40 5.95 -9.78
N LEU A 16 0.09 5.20 -8.81
CA LEU A 16 1.52 4.94 -8.66
C LEU A 16 2.10 4.18 -9.86
N VAL A 17 1.41 3.19 -10.39
CA VAL A 17 1.86 2.46 -11.58
C VAL A 17 1.89 3.36 -12.81
N ASN A 18 0.83 4.12 -13.05
CA ASN A 18 0.75 5.01 -14.21
C ASN A 18 1.82 6.10 -14.18
N THR A 19 2.05 6.72 -13.02
CA THR A 19 3.09 7.76 -12.86
C THR A 19 4.49 7.17 -12.97
N SER A 20 4.70 5.96 -12.47
CA SER A 20 5.97 5.24 -12.61
C SER A 20 6.27 4.89 -14.06
N GLN A 21 5.29 4.41 -14.80
CA GLN A 21 5.43 4.12 -16.25
C GLN A 21 5.62 5.39 -17.09
N SER A 22 5.05 6.51 -16.66
CA SER A 22 5.23 7.81 -17.31
C SER A 22 6.58 8.48 -16.98
N SER A 23 7.46 7.80 -16.22
CA SER A 23 8.79 8.29 -15.84
C SER A 23 8.79 9.61 -15.07
N LEU A 24 7.77 9.87 -14.27
CA LEU A 24 7.71 11.05 -13.40
C LEU A 24 8.63 10.88 -12.19
N ALA A 25 9.31 11.95 -11.80
CA ALA A 25 10.21 11.92 -10.64
C ALA A 25 9.47 11.80 -9.31
N SER A 26 8.34 12.48 -9.20
CA SER A 26 7.50 12.48 -7.99
C SER A 26 6.03 12.63 -8.33
N THR A 27 5.20 12.23 -7.40
CA THR A 27 3.74 12.37 -7.52
C THR A 27 3.12 12.66 -6.17
N SER A 28 1.96 13.29 -6.18
CA SER A 28 1.18 13.56 -4.96
C SER A 28 -0.08 12.69 -4.93
N LEU A 29 -0.37 12.18 -3.75
CA LEU A 29 -1.53 11.35 -3.46
C LEU A 29 -2.41 12.02 -2.41
N PRO A 30 -3.73 11.87 -2.46
CA PRO A 30 -4.59 12.28 -1.37
C PRO A 30 -4.20 11.55 -0.07
N TYR A 31 -4.18 12.30 1.03
CA TYR A 31 -3.86 11.71 2.32
C TYR A 31 -4.98 10.78 2.81
N SER A 32 -4.59 9.60 3.24
CA SER A 32 -5.38 8.70 4.08
C SER A 32 -4.43 7.82 4.88
N ASN A 33 -4.88 7.31 6.03
CA ASN A 33 -4.06 6.40 6.84
C ASN A 33 -3.67 5.14 6.06
N SER A 34 -4.57 4.60 5.26
CA SER A 34 -4.30 3.44 4.40
C SER A 34 -3.24 3.76 3.33
N SER A 35 -3.36 4.93 2.66
CA SER A 35 -2.39 5.35 1.65
C SER A 35 -1.01 5.57 2.24
N LEU A 36 -0.94 6.21 3.41
CA LEU A 36 0.32 6.43 4.11
C LEU A 36 0.96 5.10 4.54
N ALA A 37 0.17 4.18 5.06
CA ALA A 37 0.65 2.88 5.50
C ALA A 37 1.17 2.04 4.32
N ILE A 38 0.45 1.98 3.20
CA ILE A 38 0.87 1.25 2.00
C ILE A 38 2.17 1.86 1.45
N THR A 39 2.24 3.18 1.29
CA THR A 39 3.44 3.86 0.78
C THR A 39 4.63 3.71 1.73
N SER A 40 4.42 3.69 3.04
CA SER A 40 5.50 3.44 4.01
C SER A 40 6.08 2.02 3.90
N VAL A 41 5.24 1.01 3.64
CA VAL A 41 5.71 -0.35 3.36
C VAL A 41 6.54 -0.37 2.07
N LEU A 42 6.08 0.28 1.00
CA LEU A 42 6.83 0.38 -0.27
C LEU A 42 8.18 1.07 -0.09
N LEU A 43 8.24 2.12 0.75
CA LEU A 43 9.49 2.82 1.07
C LEU A 43 10.47 1.90 1.82
N ARG A 44 10.02 1.19 2.84
CA ARG A 44 10.84 0.24 3.61
C ARG A 44 11.46 -0.85 2.73
N HIS A 45 10.75 -1.28 1.71
CA HIS A 45 11.23 -2.27 0.73
C HIS A 45 11.98 -1.67 -0.46
N GLY A 46 12.21 -0.35 -0.45
CA GLY A 46 13.01 0.33 -1.46
C GLY A 46 12.39 0.40 -2.85
N LEU A 47 11.06 0.22 -2.97
CA LEU A 47 10.33 0.34 -4.23
C LEU A 47 10.08 1.79 -4.63
N ILE A 48 10.09 2.71 -3.67
CA ILE A 48 10.04 4.16 -3.87
C ILE A 48 11.25 4.82 -3.21
N SER A 49 11.59 6.04 -3.63
CA SER A 49 12.80 6.73 -3.15
C SER A 49 12.58 7.52 -1.87
N ASN A 50 11.48 8.23 -1.77
CA ASN A 50 11.13 9.04 -0.60
C ASN A 50 9.64 9.15 -0.40
N LEU A 51 9.26 9.59 0.79
CA LEU A 51 7.89 9.81 1.21
C LEU A 51 7.85 11.04 2.11
N THR A 52 7.04 12.04 1.74
CA THR A 52 6.87 13.27 2.50
C THR A 52 5.41 13.66 2.57
N LEU A 53 5.02 14.35 3.62
CA LEU A 53 3.70 14.96 3.74
C LEU A 53 3.76 16.40 3.23
N GLY A 54 2.65 16.91 2.71
CA GLY A 54 2.66 18.26 2.19
C GLY A 54 1.32 18.80 1.71
N THR A 55 1.43 19.89 1.00
CA THR A 55 0.32 20.63 0.39
C THR A 55 -0.01 20.09 -1.01
N PRO A 56 -1.09 20.54 -1.65
CA PRO A 56 -1.37 20.17 -3.03
C PRO A 56 -0.32 20.62 -4.05
N THR A 57 0.46 21.64 -3.71
CA THR A 57 1.42 22.30 -4.63
C THR A 57 2.85 21.86 -4.39
N HIS A 58 3.24 21.60 -3.15
CA HIS A 58 4.63 21.23 -2.82
C HIS A 58 4.72 20.38 -1.55
N PRO A 59 5.79 19.59 -1.38
CA PRO A 59 6.02 18.86 -0.14
C PRO A 59 6.43 19.82 0.98
N SER A 60 5.62 19.93 2.03
CA SER A 60 5.88 20.77 3.20
C SER A 60 5.29 20.10 4.45
N PRO A 61 6.12 19.41 5.25
CA PRO A 61 5.65 18.77 6.47
C PRO A 61 5.13 19.75 7.52
N THR A 62 5.67 20.96 7.55
CA THR A 62 5.28 21.99 8.51
C THR A 62 3.86 22.52 8.27
N GLU A 63 3.52 22.78 7.02
CA GLU A 63 2.20 23.26 6.63
C GLU A 63 1.13 22.17 6.65
N PHE A 64 1.53 20.92 6.54
CA PHE A 64 0.61 19.77 6.52
C PHE A 64 -0.34 19.73 7.72
N HIS A 65 0.13 20.10 8.91
CA HIS A 65 -0.66 20.04 10.13
C HIS A 65 -1.73 21.13 10.21
N THR A 66 -1.51 22.25 9.54
CA THR A 66 -2.45 23.39 9.52
C THR A 66 -3.54 23.24 8.44
N LEU A 67 -3.33 22.33 7.49
CA LEU A 67 -4.25 22.16 6.37
C LEU A 67 -5.52 21.38 6.77
N PRO A 68 -6.66 21.73 6.14
CA PRO A 68 -7.85 20.89 6.23
C PRO A 68 -7.61 19.54 5.56
N GLU A 69 -8.26 18.49 6.06
CA GLU A 69 -8.13 17.11 5.58
C GLU A 69 -8.13 16.95 4.05
N PRO A 70 -9.02 17.64 3.27
CA PRO A 70 -9.08 17.47 1.81
C PRO A 70 -7.85 17.97 1.08
N SER A 71 -7.14 18.91 1.67
CA SER A 71 -5.95 19.53 1.07
C SER A 71 -4.65 18.81 1.43
N LYS A 72 -4.72 17.88 2.39
CA LYS A 72 -3.56 17.08 2.77
C LYS A 72 -3.13 16.14 1.67
N ARG A 73 -1.83 16.11 1.39
CA ARG A 73 -1.23 15.26 0.35
C ARG A 73 -0.06 14.46 0.89
N ILE A 74 0.14 13.31 0.28
CA ILE A 74 1.33 12.48 0.44
C ILE A 74 2.15 12.63 -0.83
N TRP A 75 3.38 13.09 -0.72
CA TRP A 75 4.32 13.19 -1.82
C TRP A 75 5.21 11.97 -1.85
N VAL A 76 5.25 11.30 -2.98
CA VAL A 76 6.01 10.07 -3.21
C VAL A 76 7.04 10.34 -4.29
N GLY A 77 8.31 10.11 -3.98
CA GLY A 77 9.38 10.10 -4.97
C GLY A 77 9.48 8.71 -5.60
N LEU A 78 9.42 8.66 -6.92
CA LEU A 78 9.53 7.42 -7.68
C LEU A 78 11.01 7.07 -7.92
N LYS A 79 11.28 5.79 -8.08
CA LYS A 79 12.63 5.26 -8.20
C LYS A 79 12.83 4.56 -9.53
N TYR A 80 13.93 4.88 -10.19
CA TYR A 80 14.29 4.30 -11.48
C TYR A 80 15.70 3.71 -11.45
N ARG A 81 15.91 2.67 -12.24
CA ARG A 81 17.21 2.05 -12.44
C ARG A 81 17.41 1.81 -13.94
N ASN A 82 18.45 2.40 -14.51
CA ASN A 82 18.75 2.33 -15.94
C ASN A 82 17.52 2.70 -16.82
N GLY A 83 16.82 3.77 -16.49
CA GLY A 83 15.63 4.22 -17.21
C GLY A 83 14.36 3.38 -16.98
N THR A 84 14.46 2.32 -16.17
CA THR A 84 13.32 1.43 -15.88
C THR A 84 12.80 1.70 -14.46
N PRO A 85 11.48 1.83 -14.27
CA PRO A 85 10.93 2.00 -12.93
C PRO A 85 11.19 0.79 -12.05
N VAL A 86 11.55 1.02 -10.80
CA VAL A 86 11.73 -0.04 -9.81
C VAL A 86 10.37 -0.63 -9.41
N LEU A 87 9.37 0.23 -9.22
CA LEU A 87 7.99 -0.19 -9.02
C LEU A 87 7.35 -0.48 -10.38
N LYS A 88 7.44 -1.73 -10.83
CA LYS A 88 6.90 -2.16 -12.12
C LYS A 88 5.43 -2.54 -12.04
N LYS A 89 5.04 -3.19 -10.94
CA LYS A 89 3.69 -3.72 -10.72
C LYS A 89 3.23 -3.37 -9.31
N LEU A 90 2.02 -2.92 -9.21
CA LEU A 90 1.32 -2.72 -7.95
C LEU A 90 -0.14 -3.12 -8.16
N ASN A 91 -0.44 -4.36 -7.85
CA ASN A 91 -1.75 -4.94 -8.11
C ASN A 91 -2.56 -5.05 -6.83
N LEU A 92 -3.82 -4.66 -6.93
CA LEU A 92 -4.79 -4.86 -5.87
C LEU A 92 -5.15 -6.36 -5.76
N VAL A 93 -5.05 -6.92 -4.58
CA VAL A 93 -5.45 -8.31 -4.30
C VAL A 93 -6.89 -8.36 -3.78
N SER A 94 -7.18 -7.55 -2.78
CA SER A 94 -8.51 -7.47 -2.16
C SER A 94 -9.32 -6.33 -2.79
N LYS A 95 -10.50 -6.65 -3.28
CA LYS A 95 -11.43 -5.68 -3.87
C LYS A 95 -12.61 -5.43 -2.91
N PRO A 96 -13.28 -4.27 -2.97
CA PRO A 96 -14.46 -4.00 -2.13
C PRO A 96 -15.56 -5.06 -2.26
N SER A 97 -15.76 -5.59 -3.47
CA SER A 97 -16.73 -6.67 -3.76
C SER A 97 -16.24 -8.06 -3.36
N GLN A 98 -14.93 -8.25 -3.22
CA GLN A 98 -14.33 -9.55 -2.96
C GLN A 98 -13.06 -9.38 -2.12
N ARG A 99 -13.24 -9.34 -0.82
CA ARG A 99 -12.13 -9.25 0.12
C ARG A 99 -11.39 -10.58 0.22
N ARG A 100 -10.08 -10.52 0.28
CA ARG A 100 -9.17 -11.67 0.44
C ARG A 100 -8.57 -11.65 1.83
N ILE A 101 -9.27 -12.31 2.77
CA ILE A 101 -8.82 -12.48 4.14
C ILE A 101 -8.12 -13.83 4.23
N VAL A 102 -6.91 -13.86 4.73
CA VAL A 102 -6.08 -15.06 4.85
C VAL A 102 -5.68 -15.29 6.30
N SER A 103 -5.64 -16.54 6.70
CA SER A 103 -5.06 -16.95 7.97
C SER A 103 -3.53 -16.92 7.92
N ASN A 104 -2.88 -16.99 9.06
CA ASN A 104 -1.41 -17.03 9.11
C ASN A 104 -0.82 -18.21 8.31
N LYS A 105 -1.45 -19.39 8.35
CA LYS A 105 -1.01 -20.57 7.58
C LYS A 105 -1.11 -20.35 6.07
N GLU A 106 -2.22 -19.79 5.61
CA GLU A 106 -2.45 -19.46 4.21
C GLU A 106 -1.50 -18.37 3.73
N LEU A 107 -1.26 -17.36 4.57
CA LEU A 107 -0.28 -16.31 4.30
C LEU A 107 1.12 -16.92 4.12
N GLY A 108 1.54 -17.81 5.01
CA GLY A 108 2.81 -18.52 4.88
C GLY A 108 2.92 -19.35 3.58
N ALA A 109 1.83 -20.01 3.17
CA ALA A 109 1.80 -20.74 1.91
C ALA A 109 1.94 -19.82 0.68
N ILE A 110 1.27 -18.68 0.68
CA ILE A 110 1.37 -17.67 -0.38
C ILE A 110 2.78 -17.10 -0.46
N LEU A 111 3.37 -16.75 0.67
CA LEU A 111 4.74 -16.22 0.73
C LEU A 111 5.78 -17.26 0.29
N ALA A 112 5.53 -18.55 0.51
CA ALA A 112 6.35 -19.65 0.02
C ALA A 112 6.14 -19.96 -1.48
N GLY A 113 5.36 -19.17 -2.19
CA GLY A 113 5.10 -19.33 -3.61
C GLY A 113 3.94 -20.26 -3.96
N LYS A 114 3.20 -20.76 -2.98
CA LYS A 114 2.02 -21.62 -3.18
C LYS A 114 0.75 -20.81 -3.32
N ARG A 115 -0.18 -21.28 -4.13
CA ARG A 115 -1.49 -20.65 -4.25
C ARG A 115 -2.38 -21.01 -3.05
N ALA A 116 -3.04 -20.03 -2.46
CA ALA A 116 -4.04 -20.24 -1.41
C ALA A 116 -5.22 -19.25 -1.59
N LEU A 117 -6.45 -19.68 -1.32
CA LEU A 117 -7.68 -18.86 -1.38
C LEU A 117 -7.81 -18.00 -2.66
N ASN A 118 -7.49 -18.59 -3.81
CA ASN A 118 -7.48 -17.88 -5.10
C ASN A 118 -6.50 -16.69 -5.19
N VAL A 119 -5.54 -16.63 -4.29
CA VAL A 119 -4.40 -15.71 -4.38
C VAL A 119 -3.20 -16.49 -4.91
N ALA A 120 -2.59 -15.97 -5.96
CA ALA A 120 -1.38 -16.57 -6.51
C ALA A 120 -0.21 -16.42 -5.54
N GLY A 121 0.66 -17.42 -5.49
CA GLY A 121 1.87 -17.39 -4.66
C GLY A 121 2.79 -16.22 -5.01
N ALA A 122 3.65 -15.87 -4.06
CA ALA A 122 4.63 -14.82 -4.23
C ALA A 122 5.64 -15.17 -5.31
N GLY A 123 5.92 -14.20 -6.19
CA GLY A 123 7.06 -14.23 -7.09
C GLY A 123 8.34 -13.71 -6.43
N LEU A 124 9.45 -13.79 -7.15
CA LEU A 124 10.72 -13.24 -6.70
C LEU A 124 10.64 -11.72 -6.52
N GLY A 125 10.99 -11.25 -5.32
CA GLY A 125 11.01 -9.82 -5.01
C GLY A 125 9.63 -9.18 -4.83
N GLU A 126 8.56 -9.95 -4.83
CA GLU A 126 7.23 -9.40 -4.55
C GLU A 126 7.01 -9.13 -3.07
N VAL A 127 6.39 -8.01 -2.79
CA VAL A 127 6.05 -7.52 -1.45
C VAL A 127 4.52 -7.51 -1.33
N PHE A 128 4.01 -8.10 -0.27
CA PHE A 128 2.58 -8.06 0.04
C PHE A 128 2.32 -7.08 1.17
N VAL A 129 1.29 -6.26 1.00
CA VAL A 129 0.78 -5.40 2.07
C VAL A 129 -0.45 -6.06 2.65
N VAL A 130 -0.41 -6.34 3.94
CA VAL A 130 -1.46 -6.99 4.70
C VAL A 130 -2.04 -6.02 5.71
N ARG A 131 -3.36 -5.86 5.71
CA ARG A 131 -4.08 -5.18 6.77
C ARG A 131 -4.41 -6.22 7.84
N VAL A 132 -3.81 -6.05 9.00
CA VAL A 132 -3.96 -7.00 10.10
C VAL A 132 -5.36 -6.90 10.70
N LEU A 133 -6.01 -8.05 10.83
CA LEU A 133 -7.32 -8.19 11.44
C LEU A 133 -7.22 -9.13 12.65
N ASP A 134 -8.00 -8.86 13.67
CA ASP A 134 -8.17 -9.78 14.80
C ASP A 134 -8.88 -11.06 14.37
N LYS A 135 -8.89 -12.06 15.25
CA LYS A 135 -9.60 -13.33 15.05
C LYS A 135 -11.08 -13.14 14.69
N ASP A 136 -11.67 -12.04 15.12
CA ASP A 136 -13.05 -11.66 14.82
C ASP A 136 -13.20 -10.88 13.50
N GLY A 137 -12.14 -10.74 12.71
CA GLY A 137 -12.16 -10.01 11.45
C GLY A 137 -12.27 -8.49 11.59
N ARG A 138 -11.96 -7.95 12.77
CA ARG A 138 -11.97 -6.51 13.06
C ARG A 138 -10.55 -5.96 13.07
N SER A 139 -10.42 -4.65 12.88
CA SER A 139 -9.14 -3.96 13.03
C SER A 139 -8.61 -4.11 14.46
N VAL A 140 -7.35 -4.49 14.59
CA VAL A 140 -6.70 -4.61 15.91
C VAL A 140 -6.69 -3.25 16.60
N LYS A 141 -7.20 -3.18 17.83
CA LYS A 141 -7.27 -1.95 18.66
C LYS A 141 -8.03 -0.77 18.00
N GLY A 142 -9.00 -1.05 17.12
CA GLY A 142 -9.79 0.02 16.47
C GLY A 142 -9.02 0.87 15.44
N MET A 143 -7.76 0.57 15.18
CA MET A 143 -6.95 1.21 14.13
C MET A 143 -6.55 0.20 13.06
N ASP A 144 -6.58 0.65 11.82
CA ASP A 144 -6.10 -0.15 10.70
C ASP A 144 -4.57 -0.24 10.75
N THR A 145 -4.08 -1.43 11.06
CA THR A 145 -2.65 -1.73 11.09
C THR A 145 -2.25 -2.45 9.81
N PHE A 146 -1.30 -1.88 9.09
CA PHE A 146 -0.75 -2.46 7.87
C PHE A 146 0.65 -2.96 8.11
N MET A 147 0.95 -4.15 7.63
CA MET A 147 2.26 -4.78 7.73
C MET A 147 2.66 -5.39 6.39
N GLU A 148 3.95 -5.60 6.23
CA GLU A 148 4.44 -6.43 5.13
C GLU A 148 4.14 -7.92 5.41
N GLY A 149 3.95 -8.71 4.35
CA GLY A 149 3.50 -10.09 4.47
C GLY A 149 4.38 -10.98 5.36
N TRP A 150 5.70 -10.92 5.21
CA TRP A 150 6.63 -11.67 6.05
C TRP A 150 6.63 -11.21 7.51
N GLU A 151 6.48 -9.91 7.73
CA GLU A 151 6.36 -9.31 9.06
C GLU A 151 5.10 -9.83 9.77
N ALA A 152 3.96 -9.79 9.10
CA ALA A 152 2.69 -10.30 9.62
C ALA A 152 2.76 -11.82 9.90
N TRP A 153 3.35 -12.58 9.00
CA TRP A 153 3.50 -14.03 9.16
C TRP A 153 4.37 -14.39 10.37
N ARG A 154 5.52 -13.71 10.54
CA ARG A 154 6.41 -13.91 11.69
C ARG A 154 5.76 -13.54 13.01
N ALA A 155 4.90 -12.52 13.01
CA ALA A 155 4.13 -12.12 14.18
C ALA A 155 2.96 -13.07 14.49
N GLY A 156 2.75 -14.12 13.69
CA GLY A 156 1.63 -15.06 13.89
C GLY A 156 0.27 -14.49 13.49
N LEU A 157 0.25 -13.37 12.75
CA LEU A 157 -0.95 -12.65 12.38
C LEU A 157 -1.41 -13.01 10.96
N GLY A 158 -2.71 -12.91 10.75
CA GLY A 158 -3.33 -12.96 9.44
C GLY A 158 -4.07 -11.66 9.16
N GLY A 159 -4.75 -11.58 8.04
CA GLY A 159 -5.54 -10.40 7.73
C GLY A 159 -5.95 -10.30 6.28
N GLU A 160 -6.38 -9.13 5.88
CA GLU A 160 -6.76 -8.82 4.52
C GLU A 160 -5.53 -8.51 3.67
N MET A 161 -5.34 -9.25 2.60
CA MET A 161 -4.27 -8.97 1.64
C MET A 161 -4.71 -7.81 0.74
N VAL A 162 -4.13 -6.65 0.95
CA VAL A 162 -4.55 -5.41 0.27
C VAL A 162 -3.99 -5.35 -1.15
N CYS A 163 -2.69 -5.40 -1.28
CA CYS A 163 -2.01 -5.32 -2.58
C CYS A 163 -0.69 -6.09 -2.59
N ARG A 164 -0.19 -6.31 -3.80
CA ARG A 164 1.12 -6.90 -4.07
C ARG A 164 1.92 -6.00 -4.99
N ALA A 165 3.18 -5.77 -4.67
CA ALA A 165 4.10 -4.89 -5.38
C ALA A 165 5.34 -5.66 -5.85
N GLY A 166 5.91 -5.23 -6.97
CA GLY A 166 7.12 -5.84 -7.53
C GLY A 166 7.60 -5.17 -8.82
#